data_111b692552a2a19cbeb07903a848544c
#
_entry.id   111b692552a2a19cbeb07903a848544c
#
_cell.length_a   1.000
_cell.length_b   1.000
_cell.length_c   1.000
_cell.angle_alpha   90.00
_cell.angle_beta   90.00
_cell.angle_gamma   90.00
#
_symmetry.space_group_name_H-M   'P 1'
#
loop_
_entity.id
_entity.type
_entity.pdbx_description
1 polymer ?
#
loop_
_entity_poly.entity_id
_entity_poly.type
_entity_poly.pdbx_seq_one_letter_code
_entity_poly.pdbx_strand_id
1 'polypeptide(L)'
;MQRLSDEVLRATANKLIAAHQQASKTNDWLFFVDEIYARDCVYTCQYAGVMEVVANGIDEIKATHYGRDMQVGWEGWTFPYEGVYIGENNQLVTRWFNRGPGEREDGSYYQTPGVSFITLDEDARICRQFDMFDLAHQMRLCDDLEDAGLLSPQLKEQWVLPMKQKLQAQLAANT
;
A
#
# COMPACT_ATOMS: atom_id res chain seq x y z
N MET A 1 12.99 -15.42 -17.64
CA MET A 1 13.52 -14.56 -16.53
C MET A 1 14.52 -15.39 -15.73
N GLN A 2 15.74 -14.90 -15.57
CA GLN A 2 16.78 -15.59 -14.79
C GLN A 2 16.40 -15.54 -13.30
N ARG A 3 16.62 -16.64 -12.57
CA ARG A 3 16.37 -16.67 -11.12
C ARG A 3 17.46 -15.89 -10.39
N LEU A 4 17.04 -14.95 -9.57
CA LEU A 4 17.91 -14.23 -8.64
C LEU A 4 18.36 -15.17 -7.50
N SER A 5 19.55 -14.92 -6.95
CA SER A 5 19.99 -15.64 -5.75
C SER A 5 19.19 -15.23 -4.51
N ASP A 6 19.13 -16.09 -3.51
CA ASP A 6 18.46 -15.78 -2.24
C ASP A 6 19.11 -14.57 -1.53
N GLU A 7 20.40 -14.36 -1.72
CA GLU A 7 21.12 -13.18 -1.19
C GLU A 7 20.61 -11.90 -1.84
N VAL A 8 20.45 -11.87 -3.17
CA VAL A 8 19.90 -10.73 -3.90
C VAL A 8 18.46 -10.47 -3.50
N LEU A 9 17.63 -11.53 -3.37
CA LEU A 9 16.24 -11.40 -2.94
C LEU A 9 16.13 -10.79 -1.53
N ARG A 10 16.98 -11.22 -0.59
CA ARG A 10 17.02 -10.64 0.78
C ARG A 10 17.51 -9.21 0.77
N ALA A 11 18.54 -8.89 0.00
CA ALA A 11 19.04 -7.52 -0.12
C ALA A 11 17.96 -6.58 -0.70
N THR A 12 17.24 -7.04 -1.72
CA THR A 12 16.12 -6.29 -2.32
C THR A 12 14.96 -6.12 -1.34
N ALA A 13 14.61 -7.15 -0.57
CA ALA A 13 13.60 -7.03 0.49
C ALA A 13 13.98 -5.97 1.53
N ASN A 14 15.24 -5.97 1.98
CA ASN A 14 15.73 -4.96 2.91
C ASN A 14 15.71 -3.54 2.31
N LYS A 15 16.10 -3.41 1.04
CA LYS A 15 16.05 -2.14 0.29
C LYS A 15 14.61 -1.63 0.17
N LEU A 16 13.67 -2.51 -0.16
CA LEU A 16 12.24 -2.20 -0.23
C LEU A 16 11.73 -1.64 1.10
N ILE A 17 12.00 -2.32 2.21
CA ILE A 17 11.59 -1.87 3.55
C ILE A 17 12.19 -0.51 3.88
N ALA A 18 13.49 -0.32 3.65
CA ALA A 18 14.19 0.94 3.95
C ALA A 18 13.64 2.11 3.12
N ALA A 19 13.44 1.91 1.82
CA ALA A 19 12.90 2.93 0.92
C ALA A 19 11.45 3.30 1.30
N HIS A 20 10.63 2.30 1.65
CA HIS A 20 9.26 2.51 2.10
C HIS A 20 9.19 3.27 3.43
N GLN A 21 10.05 2.93 4.40
CA GLN A 21 10.17 3.66 5.67
C GLN A 21 10.61 5.10 5.46
N GLN A 22 11.55 5.34 4.54
CA GLN A 22 11.99 6.68 4.19
C GLN A 22 10.84 7.48 3.56
N ALA A 23 10.15 6.92 2.57
CA ALA A 23 9.01 7.57 1.91
C ALA A 23 7.90 7.92 2.91
N SER A 24 7.56 7.00 3.81
CA SER A 24 6.57 7.23 4.87
C SER A 24 6.99 8.37 5.82
N LYS A 25 8.28 8.46 6.16
CA LYS A 25 8.82 9.50 7.05
C LYS A 25 8.89 10.88 6.40
N THR A 26 9.20 10.93 5.09
CA THR A 26 9.40 12.18 4.35
C THR A 26 8.16 12.62 3.57
N ASN A 27 7.16 11.75 3.47
CA ASN A 27 6.02 11.86 2.56
C ASN A 27 6.42 11.99 1.08
N ASP A 28 7.60 11.46 0.72
CA ASP A 28 8.09 11.43 -0.67
C ASP A 28 7.93 10.03 -1.27
N TRP A 29 6.71 9.77 -1.73
CA TRP A 29 6.36 8.50 -2.36
C TRP A 29 6.85 8.38 -3.80
N LEU A 30 7.14 9.50 -4.47
CA LEU A 30 7.73 9.50 -5.80
C LEU A 30 9.18 8.98 -5.76
N PHE A 31 9.94 9.35 -4.74
CA PHE A 31 11.26 8.76 -4.47
C PHE A 31 11.19 7.23 -4.35
N PHE A 32 10.21 6.72 -3.58
CA PHE A 32 10.03 5.28 -3.42
C PHE A 32 9.82 4.57 -4.76
N VAL A 33 8.98 5.14 -5.63
CA VAL A 33 8.73 4.57 -6.96
C VAL A 33 10.01 4.53 -7.80
N ASP A 34 10.75 5.63 -7.86
CA ASP A 34 12.00 5.70 -8.64
C ASP A 34 13.07 4.73 -8.15
N GLU A 35 13.13 4.52 -6.84
CA GLU A 35 14.16 3.70 -6.22
C GLU A 35 13.93 2.19 -6.42
N ILE A 36 12.68 1.75 -6.47
CA ILE A 36 12.31 0.34 -6.34
C ILE A 36 11.71 -0.27 -7.61
N TYR A 37 10.93 0.49 -8.39
CA TYR A 37 10.19 -0.08 -9.52
C TYR A 37 11.01 -0.12 -10.81
N ALA A 38 10.75 -1.13 -11.63
CA ALA A 38 11.17 -1.17 -13.03
C ALA A 38 10.33 -0.17 -13.86
N ARG A 39 10.89 0.30 -14.97
CA ARG A 39 10.26 1.33 -15.79
C ARG A 39 8.91 0.88 -16.39
N ASP A 40 8.81 -0.37 -16.77
CA ASP A 40 7.65 -1.02 -17.40
C ASP A 40 6.84 -1.89 -16.43
N CYS A 41 6.95 -1.61 -15.12
CA CYS A 41 6.25 -2.35 -14.09
C CYS A 41 4.72 -2.29 -14.23
N VAL A 42 4.06 -3.32 -13.70
CA VAL A 42 2.59 -3.35 -13.56
C VAL A 42 2.24 -3.37 -12.08
N TYR A 43 1.54 -2.34 -11.65
CA TYR A 43 1.00 -2.24 -10.30
C TYR A 43 -0.50 -2.49 -10.32
N THR A 44 -0.97 -3.32 -9.41
CA THR A 44 -2.40 -3.60 -9.23
C THR A 44 -2.74 -3.54 -7.75
N CYS A 45 -3.86 -2.92 -7.42
CA CYS A 45 -4.40 -2.94 -6.06
C CYS A 45 -5.88 -3.31 -6.08
N GLN A 46 -6.26 -4.33 -5.32
CA GLN A 46 -7.66 -4.73 -5.14
C GLN A 46 -8.24 -4.20 -3.83
N TYR A 47 -9.40 -3.59 -3.96
CA TYR A 47 -10.20 -3.03 -2.88
C TYR A 47 -11.45 -3.87 -2.65
N ALA A 48 -11.30 -5.04 -2.02
CA ALA A 48 -12.38 -5.94 -1.59
C ALA A 48 -13.46 -6.22 -2.68
N GLY A 49 -13.05 -6.35 -3.94
CA GLY A 49 -13.98 -6.54 -5.06
C GLY A 49 -14.81 -5.29 -5.45
N VAL A 50 -14.61 -4.18 -4.77
CA VAL A 50 -15.31 -2.91 -5.08
C VAL A 50 -14.70 -2.23 -6.27
N MET A 51 -13.39 -2.23 -6.36
CA MET A 51 -12.66 -1.76 -7.52
C MET A 51 -11.26 -2.38 -7.58
N GLU A 52 -10.68 -2.35 -8.76
CA GLU A 52 -9.30 -2.67 -9.02
C GLU A 52 -8.61 -1.44 -9.63
N VAL A 53 -7.46 -1.08 -9.10
CA VAL A 53 -6.58 -0.06 -9.68
C VAL A 53 -5.47 -0.78 -10.41
N VAL A 54 -5.27 -0.45 -11.68
CA VAL A 54 -4.16 -0.95 -12.50
C VAL A 54 -3.39 0.25 -13.02
N ALA A 55 -2.07 0.23 -12.86
CA ALA A 55 -1.15 1.23 -13.42
C ALA A 55 -0.04 0.52 -14.19
N ASN A 56 0.17 0.91 -15.44
CA ASN A 56 1.14 0.33 -16.36
C ASN A 56 2.30 1.31 -16.55
N GLY A 57 3.46 0.90 -16.06
CA GLY A 57 4.67 1.71 -16.08
C GLY A 57 4.78 2.70 -14.93
N ILE A 58 6.00 3.11 -14.69
CA ILE A 58 6.38 3.97 -13.56
C ILE A 58 5.66 5.32 -13.58
N ASP A 59 5.36 5.86 -14.77
CA ASP A 59 4.72 7.17 -14.91
C ASP A 59 3.24 7.13 -14.48
N GLU A 60 2.51 6.04 -14.82
CA GLU A 60 1.14 5.84 -14.34
C GLU A 60 1.09 5.59 -12.83
N ILE A 61 2.02 4.81 -12.30
CA ILE A 61 2.12 4.57 -10.85
C ILE A 61 2.31 5.90 -10.10
N LYS A 62 3.19 6.77 -10.60
CA LYS A 62 3.43 8.10 -10.04
C LYS A 62 2.21 9.01 -10.17
N ALA A 63 1.55 9.00 -11.33
CA ALA A 63 0.39 9.87 -11.59
C ALA A 63 -0.87 9.45 -10.80
N THR A 64 -0.99 8.19 -10.44
CA THR A 64 -2.17 7.65 -9.79
C THR A 64 -1.94 7.34 -8.30
N HIS A 65 -1.43 6.18 -7.97
CA HIS A 65 -1.37 5.68 -6.60
C HIS A 65 -0.43 6.51 -5.71
N TYR A 66 0.85 6.54 -6.01
CA TYR A 66 1.84 7.17 -5.14
C TYR A 66 1.87 8.70 -5.25
N GLY A 67 1.56 9.28 -6.42
CA GLY A 67 1.59 10.72 -6.62
C GLY A 67 0.28 11.44 -6.34
N ARG A 68 -0.85 10.73 -6.40
CA ARG A 68 -2.17 11.29 -6.11
C ARG A 68 -2.73 10.78 -4.78
N ASP A 69 -2.89 9.46 -4.69
CA ASP A 69 -3.64 8.86 -3.59
C ASP A 69 -2.88 8.90 -2.26
N MET A 70 -1.54 8.79 -2.30
CA MET A 70 -0.69 8.75 -1.11
C MET A 70 -0.14 10.11 -0.67
N GLN A 71 -0.41 11.21 -1.39
CA GLN A 71 0.17 12.52 -1.07
C GLN A 71 -0.70 13.41 -0.19
N VAL A 72 -1.99 13.19 -0.13
CA VAL A 72 -2.92 14.11 0.52
C VAL A 72 -3.67 13.43 1.66
N GLY A 73 -3.55 14.00 2.85
CA GLY A 73 -4.29 13.57 4.03
C GLY A 73 -3.74 12.33 4.75
N TRP A 74 -2.57 11.82 4.32
CA TRP A 74 -1.90 10.69 4.95
C TRP A 74 -0.82 11.10 5.96
N GLU A 75 -0.84 12.35 6.38
CA GLU A 75 0.09 12.86 7.40
C GLU A 75 -0.09 12.08 8.70
N GLY A 76 1.03 11.61 9.24
CA GLY A 76 1.04 10.79 10.47
C GLY A 76 0.72 9.31 10.27
N TRP A 77 0.33 8.87 9.05
CA TRP A 77 0.21 7.47 8.74
C TRP A 77 1.58 6.82 8.55
N THR A 78 1.67 5.56 8.95
CA THR A 78 2.85 4.72 8.71
C THR A 78 2.42 3.38 8.12
N PHE A 79 3.36 2.72 7.44
CA PHE A 79 3.09 1.46 6.77
C PHE A 79 4.14 0.41 7.17
N PRO A 80 4.16 -0.01 8.45
CA PRO A 80 5.18 -0.94 8.94
C PRO A 80 4.99 -2.32 8.32
N TYR A 81 6.13 -2.93 7.96
CA TYR A 81 6.18 -4.31 7.53
C TYR A 81 6.24 -5.23 8.76
N GLU A 82 5.37 -6.23 8.80
CA GLU A 82 5.43 -7.30 9.79
C GLU A 82 6.39 -8.41 9.35
N GLY A 83 6.46 -8.67 8.03
CA GLY A 83 7.35 -9.67 7.47
C GLY A 83 7.49 -9.56 5.97
N VAL A 84 8.63 -10.07 5.48
CA VAL A 84 8.88 -10.28 4.05
C VAL A 84 9.29 -11.73 3.85
N TYR A 85 8.58 -12.42 2.99
CA TYR A 85 8.79 -13.83 2.67
C TYR A 85 9.32 -13.95 1.25
N ILE A 86 10.36 -14.75 1.06
CA ILE A 86 10.93 -15.06 -0.25
C ILE A 86 10.19 -16.25 -0.83
N GLY A 87 9.59 -16.03 -2.00
CA GLY A 87 8.91 -17.06 -2.77
C GLY A 87 9.79 -17.62 -3.90
N GLU A 88 9.16 -18.42 -4.76
CA GLU A 88 9.79 -18.92 -5.99
C GLU A 88 9.74 -17.85 -7.09
N ASN A 89 10.51 -18.04 -8.16
CA ASN A 89 10.46 -17.21 -9.38
C ASN A 89 10.64 -15.70 -9.13
N ASN A 90 11.62 -15.33 -8.31
CA ASN A 90 11.93 -13.94 -7.96
C ASN A 90 10.76 -13.23 -7.25
N GLN A 91 9.95 -13.96 -6.51
CA GLN A 91 8.82 -13.39 -5.80
C GLN A 91 9.16 -13.05 -4.35
N LEU A 92 8.60 -11.93 -3.90
CA LEU A 92 8.50 -11.56 -2.50
C LEU A 92 7.02 -11.46 -2.12
N VAL A 93 6.67 -11.91 -0.93
CA VAL A 93 5.37 -11.65 -0.30
C VAL A 93 5.61 -10.82 0.93
N THR A 94 4.97 -9.68 1.02
CA THR A 94 5.11 -8.79 2.17
C THR A 94 3.79 -8.71 2.93
N ARG A 95 3.86 -8.71 4.25
CA ARG A 95 2.75 -8.38 5.13
C ARG A 95 3.05 -7.05 5.81
N TRP A 96 2.12 -6.13 5.71
CA TRP A 96 2.25 -4.76 6.20
C TRP A 96 0.94 -4.29 6.84
N PHE A 97 0.99 -3.12 7.48
CA PHE A 97 -0.19 -2.47 8.03
C PHE A 97 -0.38 -1.07 7.45
N ASN A 98 -1.62 -0.70 7.19
CA ASN A 98 -2.04 0.69 7.18
C ASN A 98 -2.23 1.10 8.63
N ARG A 99 -1.31 1.86 9.18
CA ARG A 99 -1.34 2.35 10.56
C ARG A 99 -1.61 3.84 10.57
N GLY A 100 -2.78 4.22 11.09
CA GLY A 100 -3.15 5.62 11.29
C GLY A 100 -2.40 6.27 12.46
N PRO A 101 -2.56 7.58 12.64
CA PRO A 101 -1.93 8.33 13.73
C PRO A 101 -2.48 7.94 15.10
N GLY A 102 -1.64 8.06 16.12
CA GLY A 102 -2.00 7.83 17.52
C GLY A 102 -2.10 6.36 17.95
N GLU A 103 -2.53 6.16 19.18
CA GLU A 103 -2.76 4.86 19.81
C GLU A 103 -4.12 4.89 20.52
N ARG A 104 -4.75 3.72 20.64
CA ARG A 104 -5.97 3.54 21.42
C ARG A 104 -5.68 3.63 22.92
N GLU A 105 -6.71 3.76 23.75
CA GLU A 105 -6.58 3.83 25.20
C GLU A 105 -5.90 2.59 25.81
N ASP A 106 -6.04 1.43 25.17
CA ASP A 106 -5.40 0.17 25.59
C ASP A 106 -3.95 0.02 25.08
N GLY A 107 -3.41 1.03 24.40
CA GLY A 107 -2.06 1.02 23.81
C GLY A 107 -1.97 0.29 22.46
N SER A 108 -3.06 -0.21 21.92
CA SER A 108 -3.06 -0.80 20.57
C SER A 108 -3.08 0.28 19.48
N TYR A 109 -2.56 -0.09 18.29
CA TYR A 109 -2.54 0.84 17.16
C TYR A 109 -3.85 0.83 16.38
N TYR A 110 -4.21 1.98 15.83
CA TYR A 110 -5.21 2.09 14.78
C TYR A 110 -4.63 1.56 13.47
N GLN A 111 -4.85 0.27 13.15
CA GLN A 111 -4.24 -0.32 11.97
C GLN A 111 -5.06 -1.46 11.34
N THR A 112 -4.87 -1.64 10.02
CA THR A 112 -5.42 -2.76 9.26
C THR A 112 -4.30 -3.46 8.48
N PRO A 113 -4.34 -4.80 8.33
CA PRO A 113 -3.33 -5.52 7.59
C PRO A 113 -3.52 -5.42 6.08
N GLY A 114 -2.42 -5.48 5.35
CA GLY A 114 -2.37 -5.66 3.91
C GLY A 114 -1.29 -6.65 3.51
N VAL A 115 -1.36 -7.13 2.28
CA VAL A 115 -0.42 -8.07 1.69
C VAL A 115 -0.05 -7.60 0.29
N SER A 116 1.23 -7.65 -0.05
CA SER A 116 1.71 -7.45 -1.42
C SER A 116 2.34 -8.72 -1.96
N PHE A 117 1.99 -9.07 -3.19
CA PHE A 117 2.69 -10.06 -3.99
C PHE A 117 3.55 -9.32 -5.02
N ILE A 118 4.85 -9.49 -4.92
CA ILE A 118 5.83 -8.72 -5.67
C ILE A 118 6.64 -9.68 -6.53
N THR A 119 6.85 -9.34 -7.80
CA THR A 119 7.77 -10.04 -8.69
C THR A 119 8.88 -9.09 -9.09
N LEU A 120 10.12 -9.56 -8.99
CA LEU A 120 11.32 -8.81 -9.37
C LEU A 120 11.80 -9.24 -10.77
N ASP A 121 12.31 -8.30 -11.54
CA ASP A 121 13.02 -8.55 -12.78
C ASP A 121 14.48 -9.04 -12.53
N GLU A 122 15.26 -9.17 -13.60
CA GLU A 122 16.66 -9.60 -13.52
C GLU A 122 17.60 -8.56 -12.90
N ASP A 123 17.18 -7.30 -12.85
CA ASP A 123 17.89 -6.20 -12.19
C ASP A 123 17.44 -6.00 -10.73
N ALA A 124 16.66 -6.94 -10.20
CA ALA A 124 16.09 -6.91 -8.86
C ALA A 124 15.19 -5.70 -8.57
N ARG A 125 14.51 -5.18 -9.61
CA ARG A 125 13.48 -4.14 -9.50
C ARG A 125 12.09 -4.76 -9.56
N ILE A 126 11.11 -4.10 -8.96
CA ILE A 126 9.71 -4.55 -9.01
C ILE A 126 9.18 -4.38 -10.43
N CYS A 127 8.97 -5.49 -11.14
CA CYS A 127 8.33 -5.51 -12.44
C CYS A 127 6.82 -5.80 -12.36
N ARG A 128 6.35 -6.36 -11.24
CA ARG A 128 4.92 -6.56 -10.97
C ARG A 128 4.67 -6.51 -9.47
N GLN A 129 3.62 -5.79 -9.09
CA GLN A 129 3.11 -5.78 -7.71
C GLN A 129 1.59 -5.89 -7.71
N PHE A 130 1.09 -6.72 -6.80
CA PHE A 130 -0.33 -6.85 -6.52
C PHE A 130 -0.55 -6.65 -5.03
N ASP A 131 -1.26 -5.60 -4.68
CA ASP A 131 -1.64 -5.25 -3.31
C ASP A 131 -3.06 -5.63 -3.01
N MET A 132 -3.28 -6.13 -1.82
CA MET A 132 -4.60 -6.53 -1.34
C MET A 132 -4.77 -6.15 0.13
N PHE A 133 -5.91 -5.51 0.44
CA PHE A 133 -6.34 -5.26 1.81
C PHE A 133 -7.87 -5.24 1.91
N ASP A 134 -8.38 -5.41 3.13
CA ASP A 134 -9.82 -5.38 3.40
C ASP A 134 -10.32 -3.94 3.49
N LEU A 135 -11.02 -3.48 2.44
CA LEU A 135 -11.58 -2.14 2.39
C LEU A 135 -12.62 -1.88 3.50
N ALA A 136 -13.44 -2.87 3.85
CA ALA A 136 -14.44 -2.70 4.90
C ALA A 136 -13.78 -2.51 6.27
N HIS A 137 -12.70 -3.25 6.54
CA HIS A 137 -11.89 -3.06 7.73
C HIS A 137 -11.19 -1.69 7.74
N GLN A 138 -10.65 -1.27 6.59
CA GLN A 138 -10.04 0.06 6.44
C GLN A 138 -11.06 1.19 6.69
N MET A 139 -12.32 1.03 6.23
CA MET A 139 -13.36 2.03 6.48
C MET A 139 -13.73 2.12 7.96
N ARG A 140 -13.83 0.99 8.67
CA ARG A 140 -14.03 0.99 10.14
C ARG A 140 -12.88 1.66 10.87
N LEU A 141 -11.63 1.38 10.45
CA LEU A 141 -10.47 2.06 11.01
C LEU A 141 -10.56 3.59 10.85
N CYS A 142 -11.02 4.05 9.68
CA CYS A 142 -11.22 5.49 9.45
C CYS A 142 -12.35 6.07 10.33
N ASP A 143 -13.40 5.29 10.62
CA ASP A 143 -14.43 5.70 11.57
C ASP A 143 -13.88 5.84 12.99
N ASP A 144 -13.11 4.85 13.44
CA ASP A 144 -12.45 4.89 14.76
C ASP A 144 -11.51 6.11 14.88
N LEU A 145 -10.76 6.43 13.82
CA LEU A 145 -9.87 7.60 13.79
C LEU A 145 -10.65 8.92 13.76
N GLU A 146 -11.80 8.96 13.09
CA GLU A 146 -12.68 10.12 13.10
C GLU A 146 -13.27 10.38 14.49
N ASP A 147 -13.76 9.33 15.16
CA ASP A 147 -14.30 9.41 16.52
C ASP A 147 -13.23 9.86 17.54
N ALA A 148 -11.98 9.47 17.31
CA ALA A 148 -10.83 9.90 18.11
C ALA A 148 -10.31 11.31 17.74
N GLY A 149 -10.86 11.97 16.71
CA GLY A 149 -10.40 13.27 16.21
C GLY A 149 -9.03 13.24 15.51
N LEU A 150 -8.62 12.06 15.03
CA LEU A 150 -7.30 11.82 14.42
C LEU A 150 -7.35 11.68 12.89
N LEU A 151 -8.54 11.55 12.30
CA LEU A 151 -8.69 11.47 10.85
C LEU A 151 -8.53 12.84 10.20
N SER A 152 -7.62 12.95 9.22
CA SER A 152 -7.46 14.17 8.44
C SER A 152 -8.75 14.50 7.68
N PRO A 153 -9.27 15.75 7.75
CA PRO A 153 -10.43 16.17 6.97
C PRO A 153 -10.23 15.98 5.45
N GLN A 154 -9.02 16.19 4.96
CA GLN A 154 -8.69 16.00 3.54
C GLN A 154 -8.79 14.55 3.14
N LEU A 155 -8.24 13.62 3.92
CA LEU A 155 -8.37 12.18 3.66
C LEU A 155 -9.83 11.73 3.71
N LYS A 156 -10.60 12.24 4.68
CA LYS A 156 -12.02 11.95 4.79
C LYS A 156 -12.77 12.30 3.50
N GLU A 157 -12.63 13.53 3.03
CA GLU A 157 -13.37 14.05 1.87
C GLU A 157 -12.90 13.40 0.55
N GLN A 158 -11.59 13.25 0.36
CA GLN A 158 -11.03 12.86 -0.94
C GLN A 158 -10.98 11.35 -1.14
N TRP A 159 -10.93 10.57 -0.08
CA TRP A 159 -10.78 9.12 -0.19
C TRP A 159 -11.84 8.33 0.60
N VAL A 160 -12.03 8.63 1.91
CA VAL A 160 -12.88 7.80 2.79
C VAL A 160 -14.34 7.82 2.35
N LEU A 161 -14.93 9.02 2.17
CA LEU A 161 -16.33 9.15 1.76
C LEU A 161 -16.61 8.53 0.37
N PRO A 162 -15.79 8.79 -0.67
CA PRO A 162 -15.95 8.11 -1.97
C PRO A 162 -15.85 6.58 -1.88
N MET A 163 -14.93 6.04 -1.07
CA MET A 163 -14.78 4.60 -0.92
C MET A 163 -15.96 3.96 -0.17
N LYS A 164 -16.47 4.60 0.87
CA LYS A 164 -17.70 4.17 1.57
C LYS A 164 -18.90 4.10 0.63
N GLN A 165 -19.07 5.11 -0.23
CA GLN A 165 -20.17 5.12 -1.22
C GLN A 165 -20.04 3.96 -2.21
N LYS A 166 -18.84 3.71 -2.72
CA LYS A 166 -18.58 2.58 -3.63
C LYS A 166 -18.84 1.23 -2.96
N LEU A 167 -18.37 1.05 -1.72
CA LEU A 167 -18.60 -0.16 -0.95
C LEU A 167 -20.09 -0.41 -0.70
N GLN A 168 -20.85 0.61 -0.32
CA GLN A 168 -22.30 0.51 -0.14
C GLN A 168 -23.04 0.16 -1.44
N ALA A 169 -22.64 0.79 -2.55
CA ALA A 169 -23.24 0.48 -3.86
C ALA A 169 -22.96 -0.97 -4.27
N GLN A 170 -21.74 -1.48 -4.03
CA GLN A 170 -21.39 -2.86 -4.32
C GLN A 170 -22.20 -3.86 -3.46
N LEU A 171 -22.36 -3.58 -2.18
CA LEU A 171 -23.18 -4.42 -1.29
C LEU A 171 -24.63 -4.44 -1.71
N ALA A 172 -25.20 -3.30 -2.10
CA ALA A 172 -26.57 -3.20 -2.58
C ALA A 172 -26.81 -3.93 -3.92
N ALA A 173 -25.81 -4.00 -4.79
CA ALA A 173 -25.91 -4.70 -6.08
C ALA A 173 -25.88 -6.24 -5.94
N ASN A 174 -25.45 -6.76 -4.79
CA ASN A 174 -25.33 -8.20 -4.51
C ASN A 174 -26.46 -8.74 -3.61
N THR A 175 -27.43 -7.89 -3.27
CA THR A 175 -28.67 -8.25 -2.56
C THR A 175 -29.87 -8.26 -3.50
#